data_c456ba60d30d00522aff098106cbbfd5
#
_entry.id   c456ba60d30d00522aff098106cbbfd5
#
_cell.length_a   1.000
_cell.length_b   1.000
_cell.length_c   1.000
_cell.angle_alpha   90.00
_cell.angle_beta   90.00
_cell.angle_gamma   90.00
#
_symmetry.space_group_name_H-M   'P 1'
#
loop_
_entity.id
_entity.type
_entity.pdbx_description
1 polymer ?
#
loop_
_entity_poly.entity_id
_entity_poly.type
_entity_poly.pdbx_seq_one_letter_code
_entity_poly.pdbx_strand_id
1 'polypeptide(L)' 'MAASAHPNAALPEPISVRIPEACRLTGLSRSRLYELMKSRDIEFVKVGSSTLILVESLRRFIQSRRG' A
#
# COMPACT_ATOMS: atom_id res chain seq x y z
N MET A 1 -27.73 3.16 -0.53
CA MET A 1 -27.37 3.08 -0.46
C MET A 1 -26.59 3.11 -0.26
N ALA A 2 -26.51 2.88 -0.43
CA ALA A 2 -25.87 2.76 -0.24
C ALA A 2 -25.10 2.72 -0.25
N ALA A 3 -25.09 2.58 -0.45
CA ALA A 3 -24.53 2.50 -0.47
C ALA A 3 -23.89 2.53 -0.50
N SER A 4 -23.96 2.39 -0.60
CA SER A 4 -23.52 2.42 -0.60
C SER A 4 -22.95 2.39 -0.67
N ALA A 5 -23.02 2.20 -0.70
CA ALA A 5 -22.65 2.12 -0.81
C ALA A 5 -22.06 2.16 -1.08
N HIS A 6 -22.00 1.91 -1.28
CA HIS A 6 -21.54 1.92 -1.65
C HIS A 6 -20.88 2.01 -2.25
N PRO A 7 -20.92 2.18 -2.35
CA PRO A 7 -20.28 2.10 -3.09
C PRO A 7 -19.35 2.07 -3.24
N ASN A 8 -18.93 2.13 -3.21
CA ASN A 8 -18.10 1.89 -3.26
C ASN A 8 -17.80 1.13 -3.01
N ALA A 9 -18.16 1.55 -2.67
CA ALA A 9 -18.10 0.20 -2.23
C ALA A 9 -17.79 -0.76 -3.31
N ALA A 10 -18.23 -0.49 -4.33
CA ALA A 10 -18.21 -1.45 -5.39
C ALA A 10 -16.86 -2.06 -5.57
N LEU A 11 -15.86 -1.26 -5.73
CA LEU A 11 -14.51 -1.79 -5.95
C LEU A 11 -13.56 -1.10 -5.02
N PRO A 12 -13.70 -1.38 -3.78
CA PRO A 12 -12.83 -0.73 -2.81
C PRO A 12 -11.40 -1.18 -3.04
N GLU A 13 -10.53 -0.25 -2.96
CA GLU A 13 -9.13 -0.60 -2.94
C GLU A 13 -8.82 -1.30 -1.63
N PRO A 14 -7.92 -2.26 -1.63
CA PRO A 14 -7.48 -2.81 -0.37
C PRO A 14 -6.84 -1.71 0.47
N ILE A 15 -7.00 -1.80 1.77
CA ILE A 15 -6.38 -0.81 2.65
C ILE A 15 -4.93 -1.16 2.91
N SER A 16 -4.56 -2.42 2.71
CA SER A 16 -3.18 -2.86 2.87
C SER A 16 -2.93 -4.05 1.97
N VAL A 17 -1.66 -4.28 1.67
CA VAL A 17 -1.25 -5.39 0.84
C VAL A 17 0.03 -5.97 1.40
N ARG A 18 0.31 -7.21 1.02
CA ARG A 18 1.56 -7.85 1.40
C ARG A 18 2.67 -7.41 0.47
N ILE A 19 3.89 -7.76 0.83
CA ILE A 19 5.08 -7.33 0.09
C ILE A 19 5.01 -7.66 -1.40
N PRO A 20 4.68 -8.90 -1.81
CA PRO A 20 4.67 -9.21 -3.24
C PRO A 20 3.69 -8.34 -4.01
N GLU A 21 2.52 -8.10 -3.43
CA GLU A 21 1.53 -7.27 -4.10
C GLU A 21 1.97 -5.82 -4.14
N ALA A 22 2.61 -5.34 -3.07
CA ALA A 22 3.10 -3.97 -3.05
C ALA A 22 4.14 -3.76 -4.14
N CYS A 23 5.00 -4.75 -4.36
CA CYS A 23 5.98 -4.66 -5.43
C CYS A 23 5.28 -4.58 -6.78
N ARG A 24 4.24 -5.38 -6.98
CA ARG A 24 3.51 -5.39 -8.23
C ARG A 24 2.80 -4.07 -8.47
N LEU A 25 2.19 -3.52 -7.41
CA LEU A 25 1.44 -2.28 -7.53
C LEU A 25 2.32 -1.09 -7.85
N THR A 26 3.51 -1.06 -7.27
CA THR A 26 4.38 0.10 -7.41
C THR A 26 5.44 -0.06 -8.47
N GLY A 27 5.72 -1.30 -8.88
CA GLY A 27 6.80 -1.55 -9.80
C GLY A 27 8.17 -1.51 -9.14
N LEU A 28 8.21 -1.42 -7.82
CA LEU A 28 9.48 -1.37 -7.09
C LEU A 28 9.94 -2.78 -6.75
N SER A 29 11.27 -2.94 -6.65
CA SER A 29 11.82 -4.22 -6.26
C SER A 29 11.57 -4.44 -4.76
N ARG A 30 11.68 -5.71 -4.35
CA ARG A 30 11.51 -6.05 -2.95
C ARG A 30 12.55 -5.32 -2.09
N SER A 31 13.80 -5.28 -2.55
CA SER A 31 14.85 -4.60 -1.80
C SER A 31 14.55 -3.13 -1.61
N ARG A 32 14.10 -2.48 -2.67
CA ARG A 32 13.78 -1.06 -2.57
C ARG A 32 12.63 -0.84 -1.60
N LEU A 33 11.63 -1.72 -1.66
CA LEU A 33 10.49 -1.61 -0.79
C LEU A 33 10.90 -1.71 0.67
N TYR A 34 11.78 -2.66 0.99
CA TYR A 34 12.27 -2.78 2.37
C TYR A 34 13.06 -1.56 2.80
N GLU A 35 13.82 -0.97 1.89
CA GLU A 35 14.54 0.26 2.21
C GLU A 35 13.57 1.38 2.60
N LEU A 36 12.48 1.49 1.84
CA LEU A 36 11.49 2.54 2.11
C LEU A 36 10.76 2.29 3.42
N MET A 37 10.54 1.03 3.77
CA MET A 37 9.95 0.69 5.05
C MET A 37 10.90 1.07 6.18
N LYS A 38 12.17 0.80 6.00
CA LYS A 38 13.17 1.07 7.01
C LYS A 38 13.34 2.56 7.22
N SER A 39 13.29 3.34 6.15
CA SER A 39 13.46 4.79 6.23
C SER A 39 12.15 5.48 6.62
N ARG A 40 11.08 4.72 6.75
CA ARG A 40 9.77 5.26 7.12
C ARG A 40 9.15 6.12 6.03
N ASP A 41 9.58 5.96 4.80
CA ASP A 41 8.95 6.65 3.68
C ASP A 41 7.61 6.03 3.34
N ILE A 42 7.41 4.76 3.67
CA ILE A 42 6.10 4.13 3.56
C ILE A 42 5.77 3.48 4.89
N GLU A 43 4.47 3.38 5.15
CA GLU A 43 3.98 2.85 6.42
C GLU A 43 3.56 1.40 6.27
N PHE A 44 3.81 0.64 7.30
CA PHE A 44 3.41 -0.75 7.33
C PHE A 44 3.06 -1.14 8.75
N VAL A 45 2.34 -2.26 8.88
CA VAL A 45 2.02 -2.81 10.18
C VAL A 45 2.26 -4.30 10.13
N LYS A 46 2.53 -4.87 11.29
CA LYS A 46 2.68 -6.31 11.40
C LYS A 46 1.49 -6.86 12.15
N VAL A 47 0.84 -7.84 11.53
CA VAL A 47 -0.30 -8.52 12.14
C VAL A 47 0.05 -9.99 12.18
N GLY A 48 0.33 -10.51 13.36
CA GLY A 48 0.83 -11.86 13.47
C GLY A 48 2.16 -11.98 12.74
N SER A 49 2.24 -12.88 11.78
CA SER A 49 3.46 -13.07 11.00
C SER A 49 3.38 -12.34 9.66
N SER A 50 2.30 -11.59 9.41
CA SER A 50 2.13 -10.90 8.14
C SER A 50 2.61 -9.46 8.24
N THR A 51 3.30 -9.02 7.21
CA THR A 51 3.69 -7.62 7.06
C THR A 51 2.74 -7.01 6.03
N LEU A 52 2.01 -5.98 6.46
CA LEU A 52 1.00 -5.35 5.63
C LEU A 52 1.39 -3.91 5.38
N ILE A 53 1.48 -3.54 4.11
CA ILE A 53 1.86 -2.19 3.73
C ILE A 53 0.60 -1.42 3.39
N LEU A 54 0.47 -0.24 3.97
CA LEU A 54 -0.71 0.58 3.75
C LEU A 54 -0.70 1.12 2.34
N VAL A 55 -1.76 0.83 1.59
CA VAL A 55 -1.83 1.27 0.19
C VAL A 55 -1.80 2.78 0.10
N GLU A 56 -2.44 3.44 1.05
CA GLU A 56 -2.45 4.89 1.04
C GLU A 56 -1.04 5.47 1.13
N SER A 57 -0.18 4.85 1.93
CA SER A 57 1.18 5.36 2.05
C SER A 57 1.97 5.09 0.78
N LEU A 58 1.71 3.97 0.10
CA LEU A 58 2.33 3.71 -1.19
C LEU A 58 1.91 4.78 -2.20
N ARG A 59 0.62 5.08 -2.23
CA ARG A 59 0.10 6.08 -3.14
C ARG A 59 0.74 7.43 -2.89
N ARG A 60 0.81 7.84 -1.63
CA ARG A 60 1.42 9.13 -1.28
C ARG A 60 2.88 9.17 -1.68
N PHE A 61 3.60 8.09 -1.44
CA PHE A 61 5.02 8.06 -1.78
C PHE A 61 5.22 8.23 -3.28
N ILE A 62 4.50 7.46 -4.07
CA ILE A 62 4.65 7.53 -5.52
C ILE A 62 4.27 8.91 -6.03
N GLN A 63 3.19 9.48 -5.49
CA GLN A 63 2.76 10.81 -5.93
C GLN A 63 3.77 11.88 -5.56
N SER A 64 4.44 11.73 -4.44
CA SER A 64 5.42 12.71 -4.00
C SER A 64 6.67 12.69 -4.87
N ARG A 65 6.86 11.64 -5.66
CA ARG A 65 8.02 11.54 -6.54
C ARG A 65 7.70 11.95 -7.97
N ARG A 66 6.49 12.34 -8.24
CA ARG A 66 6.15 12.83 -9.58
C ARG A 66 6.90 14.12 -9.80
N GLY A 67 7.55 14.17 -10.93
CA GLY A 67 8.45 15.24 -11.23
C GLY A 67 7.84 16.51 -11.71
#